data_478d0c11fbcfd30c4c135e96d3d92192
#
_entry.id   478d0c11fbcfd30c4c135e96d3d92192
#
_cell.length_a   1.000
_cell.length_b   1.000
_cell.length_c   1.000
_cell.angle_alpha   90.00
_cell.angle_beta   90.00
_cell.angle_gamma   90.00
#
_symmetry.space_group_name_H-M   'P 1'
#
loop_
_entity.id
_entity.type
_entity.pdbx_description
1 polymer ?
#
loop_
_entity_poly.entity_id
_entity_poly.type
_entity_poly.pdbx_seq_one_letter_code
_entity_poly.pdbx_strand_id
1 'polypeptide(L)' 'EKPISVFYDDVLVGDFKADIVVEGILILELKAVQSLHMAHEIQLVNYLTATGINDGLLVNFGSEELQFKRKYRIYRRRFS' A
#
# COMPACT_ATOMS: atom_id res chain seq x y z
N GLU A 1 3.50 20.67 17.26
CA GLU A 1 3.27 19.30 16.79
C GLU A 1 2.88 19.31 15.34
N LYS A 2 3.51 18.44 14.58
CA LYS A 2 3.36 18.42 13.14
C LYS A 2 2.19 17.50 12.75
N PRO A 3 1.23 18.01 12.00
CA PRO A 3 0.14 17.15 11.59
C PRO A 3 0.63 16.12 10.55
N ILE A 4 0.02 14.95 10.59
CA ILE A 4 0.28 13.91 9.62
C ILE A 4 -0.54 14.22 8.38
N SER A 5 0.14 14.22 7.23
CA SER A 5 -0.55 14.36 5.96
C SER A 5 -1.08 13.01 5.51
N VAL A 6 -2.37 12.91 5.34
CA VAL A 6 -3.03 11.66 4.95
C VAL A 6 -3.88 11.93 3.72
N PHE A 7 -3.66 11.13 2.70
CA PHE A 7 -4.43 11.23 1.46
C PHE A 7 -5.12 9.91 1.18
N TYR A 8 -6.43 9.98 0.94
CA TYR A 8 -7.23 8.82 0.56
C TYR A 8 -7.35 8.82 -0.95
N ASP A 9 -7.00 7.70 -1.53
CA ASP A 9 -7.07 7.58 -2.97
C ASP A 9 -8.47 7.17 -3.40
N ASP A 10 -8.92 6.01 -2.95
CA ASP A 10 -10.11 5.42 -3.53
C ASP A 10 -10.84 4.54 -2.54
N VAL A 11 -12.17 4.54 -2.63
CA VAL A 11 -13.01 3.66 -1.84
C VAL A 11 -13.98 2.99 -2.78
N LEU A 12 -13.91 1.66 -2.88
CA LEU A 12 -14.78 0.89 -3.73
C LEU A 12 -15.96 0.37 -2.95
N VAL A 13 -17.11 0.35 -3.62
CA VAL A 13 -18.30 -0.24 -3.04
C VAL A 13 -18.18 -1.74 -3.12
N GLY A 14 -18.45 -2.43 -2.01
CA GLY A 14 -18.39 -3.88 -1.95
C GLY A 14 -17.07 -4.37 -1.40
N ASP A 15 -16.00 -4.00 -2.04
CA ASP A 15 -14.64 -4.30 -1.56
C ASP A 15 -14.02 -3.01 -1.09
N PHE A 16 -13.66 -2.97 0.16
CA PHE A 16 -13.04 -1.77 0.71
C PHE A 16 -11.60 -1.68 0.27
N LYS A 17 -11.22 -0.53 -0.19
CA LYS A 17 -9.84 -0.24 -0.55
C LYS A 17 -9.56 1.23 -0.22
N ALA A 18 -8.46 1.47 0.44
CA ALA A 18 -8.03 2.84 0.72
C ALA A 18 -6.51 2.89 0.64
N ASP A 19 -5.99 3.84 -0.13
CA ASP A 19 -4.56 4.11 -0.19
C ASP A 19 -4.31 5.38 0.60
N ILE A 20 -3.40 5.31 1.54
CA ILE A 20 -3.10 6.41 2.44
C ILE A 20 -1.61 6.69 2.36
N VAL A 21 -1.27 7.93 2.04
CA VAL A 21 0.13 8.34 2.04
C VAL A 21 0.39 9.08 3.35
N VAL A 22 1.32 8.56 4.14
CA VAL A 22 1.63 9.09 5.45
C VAL A 22 2.92 9.89 5.36
N GLU A 23 2.80 11.20 5.43
CA GLU A 23 3.94 12.14 5.44
C GLU A 23 4.94 11.94 4.30
N GLY A 24 4.50 11.35 3.20
CA GLY A 24 5.37 11.12 2.06
C GLY A 24 6.42 10.02 2.24
N ILE A 25 6.37 9.29 3.35
CA ILE A 25 7.38 8.27 3.63
C ILE A 25 6.83 6.85 3.68
N LEU A 26 5.51 6.71 3.73
CA LEU A 26 4.88 5.40 3.82
C LEU A 26 3.58 5.41 3.04
N ILE A 27 3.36 4.37 2.26
CA ILE A 27 2.05 4.14 1.66
C ILE A 27 1.39 3.00 2.43
N LEU A 28 0.22 3.30 2.97
CA LEU A 28 -0.58 2.32 3.69
C LEU A 28 -1.77 1.99 2.81
N GLU A 29 -1.87 0.74 2.41
CA GLU A 29 -2.96 0.28 1.57
C GLU A 29 -3.86 -0.64 2.37
N LEU A 30 -5.11 -0.22 2.55
CA LEU A 30 -6.09 -0.96 3.34
C LEU A 30 -7.03 -1.68 2.40
N LYS A 31 -7.29 -2.94 2.70
CA LYS A 31 -8.19 -3.76 1.89
C LYS A 31 -9.11 -4.57 2.80
N ALA A 32 -10.27 -4.92 2.27
CA ALA A 32 -11.20 -5.81 2.93
C ALA A 32 -11.58 -6.90 1.93
N VAL A 33 -10.68 -7.85 1.73
CA VAL A 33 -10.89 -8.98 0.81
C VAL A 33 -10.73 -10.27 1.59
N GLN A 34 -11.22 -11.37 1.03
CA GLN A 34 -11.13 -12.65 1.71
C GLN A 34 -9.69 -13.06 1.93
N SER A 35 -8.85 -12.76 0.97
CA SER A 35 -7.45 -13.15 1.03
C SER A 35 -6.64 -12.20 0.17
N LEU A 36 -5.43 -11.90 0.62
CA LEU A 36 -4.51 -11.12 -0.19
C LEU A 36 -3.94 -11.98 -1.31
N HIS A 37 -3.82 -11.39 -2.48
CA HIS A 37 -3.25 -12.04 -3.64
C HIS A 37 -1.96 -11.34 -4.04
N MET A 38 -1.14 -12.06 -4.79
CA MET A 38 0.09 -11.49 -5.31
C MET A 38 -0.16 -10.19 -6.10
N ALA A 39 -1.29 -10.12 -6.79
CA ALA A 39 -1.62 -8.92 -7.55
C ALA A 39 -1.73 -7.70 -6.67
N HIS A 40 -2.21 -7.86 -5.43
CA HIS A 40 -2.30 -6.75 -4.48
C HIS A 40 -0.91 -6.27 -4.09
N GLU A 41 0.01 -7.20 -3.90
CA GLU A 41 1.38 -6.84 -3.54
C GLU A 41 2.08 -6.13 -4.69
N ILE A 42 1.89 -6.64 -5.90
CA ILE A 42 2.48 -6.03 -7.10
C ILE A 42 1.96 -4.62 -7.28
N GLN A 43 0.68 -4.42 -7.08
CA GLN A 43 0.08 -3.10 -7.22
C GLN A 43 0.71 -2.10 -6.25
N LEU A 44 0.89 -2.52 -5.00
CA LEU A 44 1.51 -1.64 -4.02
C LEU A 44 2.96 -1.32 -4.41
N VAL A 45 3.73 -2.32 -4.84
CA VAL A 45 5.11 -2.11 -5.25
C VAL A 45 5.17 -1.15 -6.44
N ASN A 46 4.25 -1.31 -7.40
CA ASN A 46 4.21 -0.40 -8.55
C ASN A 46 3.91 1.02 -8.10
N TYR A 47 3.03 1.17 -7.14
CA TYR A 47 2.68 2.48 -6.62
C TYR A 47 3.88 3.12 -5.89
N LEU A 48 4.58 2.31 -5.10
CA LEU A 48 5.80 2.78 -4.44
C LEU A 48 6.81 3.26 -5.48
N THR A 49 6.99 2.49 -6.53
CA THR A 49 7.94 2.83 -7.58
C THR A 49 7.54 4.13 -8.27
N ALA A 50 6.26 4.28 -8.57
CA ALA A 50 5.78 5.47 -9.28
C ALA A 50 5.89 6.72 -8.42
N THR A 51 5.68 6.60 -7.12
CA THR A 51 5.70 7.76 -6.23
C THR A 51 7.08 8.07 -5.67
N GLY A 52 8.00 7.11 -5.75
CA GLY A 52 9.31 7.27 -5.14
C GLY A 52 9.32 7.06 -3.63
N ILE A 53 8.22 6.59 -3.07
CA ILE A 53 8.13 6.29 -1.64
C ILE A 53 8.70 4.90 -1.41
N ASN A 54 9.54 4.75 -0.39
CA ASN A 54 10.33 3.54 -0.22
C ASN A 54 9.57 2.41 0.48
N ASP A 55 8.66 2.74 1.38
CA ASP A 55 8.02 1.76 2.24
C ASP A 55 6.53 1.71 2.02
N GLY A 56 5.99 0.51 2.01
CA GLY A 56 4.56 0.30 1.91
C GLY A 56 4.11 -0.79 2.84
N LEU A 57 2.89 -0.67 3.32
CA LEU A 57 2.26 -1.66 4.15
C LEU A 57 0.88 -1.96 3.60
N LEU A 58 0.68 -3.22 3.27
CA LEU A 58 -0.59 -3.72 2.77
C LEU A 58 -1.29 -4.41 3.92
N VAL A 59 -2.49 -3.94 4.26
CA VAL A 59 -3.24 -4.48 5.39
C VAL A 59 -4.60 -4.94 4.90
N ASN A 60 -4.93 -6.18 5.18
CA ASN A 60 -6.23 -6.74 4.85
C ASN A 60 -6.96 -7.12 6.13
N PHE A 61 -8.11 -6.50 6.34
CA PHE A 61 -8.95 -6.81 7.48
C PHE A 61 -10.25 -7.49 7.07
N GLY A 62 -10.31 -8.01 5.83
CA GLY A 62 -11.49 -8.73 5.36
C GLY A 62 -11.43 -10.22 5.55
N SER A 63 -10.28 -10.76 5.94
CA SER A 63 -10.14 -12.17 6.23
C SER A 63 -10.42 -12.43 7.71
N GLU A 64 -10.50 -13.72 8.08
CA GLU A 64 -10.74 -14.06 9.48
C GLU A 64 -9.65 -13.51 10.39
N GLU A 65 -8.42 -13.57 9.92
CA GLU A 65 -7.30 -13.02 10.65
C GLU A 65 -6.76 -11.84 9.89
N LEU A 66 -6.26 -10.86 10.63
CA LEU A 66 -5.64 -9.70 10.02
C LEU A 66 -4.41 -10.15 9.24
N GLN A 67 -4.36 -9.76 7.99
CA GLN A 67 -3.22 -10.06 7.13
C GLN A 67 -2.51 -8.76 6.81
N PHE A 68 -1.18 -8.80 6.84
CA PHE A 68 -0.43 -7.64 6.38
C PHE A 68 0.87 -8.09 5.74
N LYS A 69 1.32 -7.28 4.79
CA LYS A 69 2.55 -7.50 4.06
C LYS A 69 3.30 -6.19 3.96
N ARG A 70 4.56 -6.21 4.31
CA ARG A 70 5.41 -5.05 4.12
C ARG A 70 6.10 -5.17 2.77
N LYS A 71 6.08 -4.09 2.02
CA LYS A 71 6.68 -4.05 0.69
C LYS A 71 7.64 -2.88 0.61
N TYR A 72 8.58 -3.00 -0.29
CA TYR A 72 9.58 -1.97 -0.51
C TYR A 72 9.57 -1.59 -1.97
N ARG A 73 9.95 -0.34 -2.21
CA ARG A 73 10.07 0.14 -3.56
C ARG A 73 11.14 -0.65 -4.30
N ILE A 74 10.88 -0.95 -5.57
CA ILE A 74 11.87 -1.59 -6.42
C ILE A 74 12.83 -0.53 -6.91
N TYR A 75 14.11 -0.74 -6.66
CA TYR A 75 15.16 0.11 -7.16
C TYR A 75 15.70 -0.51 -8.42
N ARG A 76 15.67 0.27 -9.49
CA ARG A 76 16.31 -0.18 -10.69
C ARG A 76 17.80 0.05 -10.56
N ARG A 77 18.53 -1.03 -10.57
CA ARG A 77 19.97 -0.90 -10.61
C ARG A 77 20.37 -0.63 -12.03
N ARG A 78 21.19 0.35 -12.19
CA ARG A 78 21.72 0.65 -13.49
C ARG A 78 23.03 -0.07 -13.63
N PHE A 79 23.06 -0.97 -14.56
CA PHE A 79 24.29 -1.66 -14.89
C PHE A 79 24.87 -1.05 -16.14
N SER A 80 26.10 -0.86 -16.06
CA SER A 80 26.80 -0.37 -17.22
C SER A 80 27.37 -1.53 -17.96
#